data_a450f9a8bc0d25bb8fb8a3b6d1e52d17
#
_entry.id   a450f9a8bc0d25bb8fb8a3b6d1e52d17
#
_cell.length_a   1.000
_cell.length_b   1.000
_cell.length_c   1.000
_cell.angle_alpha   90.00
_cell.angle_beta   90.00
_cell.angle_gamma   90.00
#
_symmetry.space_group_name_H-M   'P 1'
#
loop_
_entity.id
_entity.type
_entity.pdbx_description
1 polymer ?
#
loop_
_entity_poly.entity_id
_entity_poly.type
_entity_poly.pdbx_seq_one_letter_code
_entity_poly.pdbx_strand_id
1 'polypeptide(L)'
;MSFFPCRPLLSISAALLVFTMAATAPLFAQDDLTTRNATSGYNGAYITGPASNPLSFLNGVAFRTTASPAPYDFHDFAPATYIDERLPHWIDVQAEERFRYEGYDNSSFKAKVDDSYLLNRFRFQVDLHTASWLRVTAQVQDARAGLQNPPIGPPNTVRWDLKLAYVEIGAPDKHWFSLRVGRQIINYNNTVLADSEWRNQARSYDAAVLNLNAKREHLGIFAASAVVPQPEGVSPHQEGNNIYGAYGRIDDLVPHSDLEPFFLWRVQPKEVVEPAVAKTTGKENEKVEGLRFKAQAHTAFNYSSELIVENGKVGPQPIRAWAAQAGASYQFLNVETKPRIFSQYDYASGNSNPAQNGSHSTFDTIYPTAHDRFGITDLFGWQNIESVRAGATIEPHRRLTFTAQGLDFWAADALDSIYNTSGSAIVTNKVDHGRHVGAEVDGYSWYELNQHFNLGGGIGYFGGGEFLTNVTTSHSYTYYYFALNFKDHGKK
;
A
#
# COMPACT_ATOMS: atom_id res chain seq x y z
N MET A 1 -11.58 -40.04 30.31
CA MET A 1 -10.17 -39.89 29.91
C MET A 1 -10.18 -39.53 28.44
N SER A 2 -10.23 -38.25 28.11
CA SER A 2 -10.25 -37.73 26.76
C SER A 2 -8.91 -37.06 26.51
N PHE A 3 -8.18 -37.57 25.56
CA PHE A 3 -6.90 -37.02 25.07
C PHE A 3 -7.16 -35.76 24.24
N PHE A 4 -6.61 -34.64 24.64
CA PHE A 4 -6.47 -33.46 23.82
C PHE A 4 -5.28 -33.65 22.86
N PRO A 5 -5.42 -33.39 21.55
CA PRO A 5 -4.27 -33.37 20.67
C PRO A 5 -3.49 -32.07 20.84
N CYS A 6 -2.21 -32.19 21.14
CA CYS A 6 -1.23 -31.12 21.18
C CYS A 6 -1.08 -30.54 19.76
N ARG A 7 -1.44 -29.28 19.56
CA ARG A 7 -1.11 -28.52 18.34
C ARG A 7 0.36 -28.11 18.38
N PRO A 8 1.09 -28.12 17.26
CA PRO A 8 2.50 -27.79 17.26
C PRO A 8 2.72 -26.28 17.44
N LEU A 9 3.54 -25.94 18.41
CA LEU A 9 4.07 -24.60 18.74
C LEU A 9 5.11 -24.08 17.74
N LEU A 10 5.06 -24.48 16.47
CA LEU A 10 6.10 -24.17 15.49
C LEU A 10 6.01 -22.75 14.88
N SER A 11 4.87 -22.07 14.95
CA SER A 11 4.69 -20.75 14.37
C SER A 11 5.30 -19.60 15.20
N ILE A 12 5.44 -19.77 16.51
CA ILE A 12 6.00 -18.74 17.40
C ILE A 12 7.53 -18.74 17.38
N SER A 13 8.15 -19.88 17.09
CA SER A 13 9.61 -20.00 17.08
C SER A 13 10.29 -19.29 15.90
N ALA A 14 9.64 -19.17 14.75
CA ALA A 14 10.23 -18.49 13.59
C ALA A 14 10.24 -16.95 13.76
N ALA A 15 9.21 -16.39 14.38
CA ALA A 15 9.17 -14.96 14.68
C ALA A 15 10.19 -14.57 15.77
N LEU A 16 10.42 -15.46 16.74
CA LEU A 16 11.40 -15.24 17.82
C LEU A 16 12.86 -15.36 17.30
N LEU A 17 13.11 -16.20 16.31
CA LEU A 17 14.46 -16.39 15.74
C LEU A 17 14.94 -15.15 14.95
N VAL A 18 14.03 -14.43 14.29
CA VAL A 18 14.35 -13.16 13.62
C VAL A 18 14.68 -12.08 14.64
N PHE A 19 14.04 -12.09 15.79
CA PHE A 19 14.30 -11.11 16.87
C PHE A 19 15.65 -11.36 17.58
N THR A 20 16.06 -12.60 17.72
CA THR A 20 17.34 -12.94 18.38
C THR A 20 18.57 -12.74 17.50
N MET A 21 18.44 -12.81 16.17
CA MET A 21 19.56 -12.48 15.25
C MET A 21 19.82 -10.96 15.15
N ALA A 22 18.81 -10.11 15.40
CA ALA A 22 19.00 -8.66 15.40
C ALA A 22 19.77 -8.14 16.62
N ALA A 23 19.82 -8.90 17.73
CA ALA A 23 20.45 -8.48 18.98
C ALA A 23 21.97 -8.77 19.06
N THR A 24 22.56 -9.47 18.09
CA THR A 24 23.95 -9.89 18.11
C THR A 24 24.84 -9.33 17.00
N ALA A 25 24.42 -8.26 16.30
CA ALA A 25 25.29 -7.58 15.36
C ALA A 25 26.36 -6.77 16.12
N PRO A 26 27.66 -6.93 15.82
CA PRO A 26 28.71 -6.25 16.55
C PRO A 26 28.71 -4.74 16.27
N LEU A 27 28.80 -3.97 17.34
CA LEU A 27 29.10 -2.53 17.36
C LEU A 27 30.54 -2.28 16.84
N PHE A 28 30.71 -2.10 15.54
CA PHE A 28 31.93 -1.52 14.99
C PHE A 28 31.58 -0.62 13.80
N ALA A 29 31.70 0.67 14.00
CA ALA A 29 32.34 1.69 13.19
C ALA A 29 31.88 3.08 13.63
N GLN A 30 32.67 3.71 14.45
CA GLN A 30 32.76 5.16 14.52
C GLN A 30 33.59 5.57 13.29
N ASP A 31 33.00 6.42 12.42
CA ASP A 31 33.64 7.63 11.92
C ASP A 31 32.81 8.24 10.76
N ASP A 32 32.75 9.55 10.83
CA ASP A 32 32.39 10.53 9.82
C ASP A 32 30.92 11.03 9.77
N LEU A 33 30.64 11.91 10.75
CA LEU A 33 29.38 12.63 10.93
C LEU A 33 29.33 14.01 10.24
N THR A 34 30.07 14.28 9.17
CA THR A 34 30.22 15.65 8.65
C THR A 34 29.57 15.96 7.30
N THR A 35 28.72 15.11 6.74
CA THR A 35 27.92 15.47 5.55
C THR A 35 26.48 15.00 5.61
N ARG A 36 25.78 15.33 6.67
CA ARG A 36 24.31 15.36 6.61
C ARG A 36 23.87 16.71 6.07
N ASN A 37 23.79 16.85 4.75
CA ASN A 37 22.96 17.90 4.18
C ASN A 37 21.51 17.57 4.51
N ALA A 38 20.98 18.31 5.49
CA ALA A 38 19.61 18.31 5.91
C ALA A 38 18.72 18.87 4.80
N THR A 39 18.30 18.03 3.86
CA THR A 39 17.17 18.25 2.95
C THR A 39 16.34 16.99 2.78
N SER A 40 16.09 16.25 3.85
CA SER A 40 14.91 15.44 3.90
C SER A 40 13.79 16.35 4.40
N GLY A 41 13.19 17.12 3.49
CA GLY A 41 11.91 17.75 3.76
C GLY A 41 10.94 16.66 4.19
N TYR A 42 10.71 16.59 5.49
CA TYR A 42 9.74 15.71 6.08
C TYR A 42 8.35 16.26 5.77
N ASN A 43 7.75 15.80 4.69
CA ASN A 43 6.34 15.97 4.46
C ASN A 43 5.59 14.98 5.35
N GLY A 44 5.36 15.36 6.61
CA GLY A 44 4.49 14.62 7.52
C GLY A 44 3.16 14.36 6.84
N ALA A 45 2.72 13.13 6.77
CA ALA A 45 1.53 12.62 6.09
C ALA A 45 1.56 12.69 4.55
N TYR A 46 2.60 13.18 3.91
CA TYR A 46 2.79 13.14 2.47
C TYR A 46 3.99 12.29 2.10
N ILE A 47 3.84 11.00 2.18
CA ILE A 47 4.60 10.15 1.31
C ILE A 47 3.76 10.02 0.03
N THR A 48 3.65 11.12 -0.72
CA THR A 48 3.47 10.98 -2.14
C THR A 48 4.84 10.56 -2.68
N GLY A 49 5.21 9.31 -2.41
CA GLY A 49 6.24 8.67 -3.19
C GLY A 49 5.77 8.70 -4.65
N PRO A 50 6.67 8.73 -5.64
CA PRO A 50 6.26 8.57 -7.02
C PRO A 50 5.35 7.35 -7.09
N ALA A 51 4.20 7.52 -7.75
CA ALA A 51 3.23 6.46 -7.94
C ALA A 51 3.97 5.19 -8.33
N SER A 52 3.72 4.11 -7.59
CA SER A 52 4.21 2.78 -7.92
C SER A 52 5.73 2.59 -8.00
N ASN A 53 6.49 2.92 -6.97
CA ASN A 53 7.67 2.10 -6.74
C ASN A 53 7.16 0.81 -6.06
N PRO A 54 7.18 -0.35 -6.73
CA PRO A 54 6.64 -1.59 -6.19
C PRO A 54 7.36 -2.11 -4.95
N LEU A 55 8.39 -1.42 -4.50
CA LEU A 55 9.14 -1.72 -3.28
C LEU A 55 8.76 -0.80 -2.13
N SER A 56 7.63 -0.10 -2.23
CA SER A 56 7.15 0.82 -1.18
C SER A 56 6.86 0.15 0.16
N PHE A 57 6.67 -1.16 0.21
CA PHE A 57 6.45 -1.87 1.48
C PHE A 57 7.75 -2.07 2.31
N LEU A 58 8.93 -2.05 1.68
CA LEU A 58 10.23 -1.94 2.37
C LEU A 58 10.64 -0.47 2.58
N ASN A 59 9.69 0.45 2.52
CA ASN A 59 9.91 1.88 2.45
C ASN A 59 10.58 2.49 3.67
N GLY A 60 11.74 2.83 3.45
CA GLY A 60 12.60 3.86 3.97
C GLY A 60 13.62 4.30 2.93
N VAL A 61 13.74 3.59 1.82
CA VAL A 61 14.69 3.95 0.77
C VAL A 61 13.91 4.51 -0.43
N ALA A 62 13.63 5.82 -0.39
CA ALA A 62 13.47 6.53 -1.64
C ALA A 62 14.76 6.27 -2.43
N PHE A 63 14.67 5.59 -3.58
CA PHE A 63 15.75 5.61 -4.54
C PHE A 63 15.95 7.06 -4.97
N ARG A 64 16.81 7.79 -4.28
CA ARG A 64 17.38 8.99 -4.84
C ARG A 64 18.33 8.51 -5.91
N THR A 65 17.88 8.51 -7.15
CA THR A 65 18.80 8.65 -8.25
C THR A 65 19.47 10.00 -8.07
N THR A 66 20.63 10.04 -7.45
CA THR A 66 21.50 11.22 -7.38
C THR A 66 22.16 11.49 -8.73
N ALA A 67 21.55 11.05 -9.83
CA ALA A 67 21.99 11.40 -11.15
C ALA A 67 21.52 12.83 -11.43
N SER A 68 22.46 13.78 -11.42
CA SER A 68 22.28 15.05 -12.10
C SER A 68 21.68 14.77 -13.47
N PRO A 69 20.56 15.39 -13.86
CA PRO A 69 19.99 15.16 -15.18
C PRO A 69 21.05 15.45 -16.22
N ALA A 70 21.34 14.49 -17.10
CA ALA A 70 22.13 14.80 -18.28
C ALA A 70 21.37 15.84 -19.08
N PRO A 71 22.05 16.84 -19.67
CA PRO A 71 21.38 17.81 -20.50
C PRO A 71 20.75 17.06 -21.68
N TYR A 72 19.43 17.01 -21.74
CA TYR A 72 18.68 16.51 -22.87
C TYR A 72 18.25 17.67 -23.75
N ASP A 73 18.58 17.60 -25.02
CA ASP A 73 18.11 18.50 -26.08
C ASP A 73 16.64 18.29 -26.47
N PHE A 74 15.87 17.56 -25.68
CA PHE A 74 14.42 17.58 -25.83
C PHE A 74 13.90 18.75 -25.01
N HIS A 75 13.19 19.66 -25.66
CA HIS A 75 12.34 20.60 -24.94
C HIS A 75 11.47 19.78 -23.99
N ASP A 76 11.76 19.87 -22.69
CA ASP A 76 11.00 19.14 -21.70
C ASP A 76 9.55 19.59 -21.81
N PHE A 77 8.67 18.67 -22.21
CA PHE A 77 7.24 18.95 -22.22
C PHE A 77 6.78 19.08 -20.77
N ALA A 78 6.65 20.31 -20.29
CA ALA A 78 6.32 20.66 -18.92
C ALA A 78 5.27 21.78 -18.88
N PRO A 79 4.02 21.50 -19.28
CA PRO A 79 2.97 22.51 -19.42
C PRO A 79 2.58 23.14 -18.07
N ALA A 80 2.60 22.40 -16.95
CA ALA A 80 2.32 22.94 -15.64
C ALA A 80 3.46 23.87 -15.19
N THR A 81 4.71 23.45 -15.36
CA THR A 81 5.89 24.30 -15.09
C THR A 81 5.83 25.59 -15.92
N TYR A 82 5.49 25.50 -17.21
CA TYR A 82 5.36 26.67 -18.08
C TYR A 82 4.28 27.65 -17.61
N ILE A 83 3.14 27.15 -17.13
CA ILE A 83 2.06 27.96 -16.57
C ILE A 83 2.52 28.56 -15.24
N ASP A 84 3.09 27.75 -14.36
CA ASP A 84 3.51 28.07 -13.02
C ASP A 84 4.54 29.21 -12.97
N GLU A 85 5.49 29.22 -13.93
CA GLU A 85 6.47 30.30 -14.08
C GLU A 85 5.85 31.68 -14.37
N ARG A 86 4.60 31.72 -14.84
CA ARG A 86 3.87 32.94 -15.20
C ARG A 86 2.85 33.34 -14.15
N LEU A 87 2.59 32.48 -13.18
CA LEU A 87 1.70 32.76 -12.06
C LEU A 87 2.42 33.49 -10.94
N PRO A 88 1.69 34.22 -10.10
CA PRO A 88 2.24 34.76 -8.86
C PRO A 88 2.88 33.66 -8.01
N HIS A 89 3.95 33.98 -7.28
CA HIS A 89 4.74 33.04 -6.47
C HIS A 89 3.94 32.30 -5.36
N TRP A 90 2.74 32.71 -5.08
CA TRP A 90 1.84 32.09 -4.11
C TRP A 90 0.82 31.12 -4.73
N ILE A 91 0.91 30.88 -6.04
CA ILE A 91 0.11 29.88 -6.78
C ILE A 91 1.08 28.89 -7.41
N ASP A 92 0.90 27.60 -7.11
CA ASP A 92 1.61 26.52 -7.78
C ASP A 92 0.59 25.62 -8.49
N VAL A 93 0.95 25.12 -9.68
CA VAL A 93 0.12 24.19 -10.45
C VAL A 93 0.90 22.93 -10.78
N GLN A 94 0.20 21.80 -10.81
CA GLN A 94 0.78 20.50 -11.12
C GLN A 94 -0.17 19.74 -12.05
N ALA A 95 0.41 18.90 -12.92
CA ALA A 95 -0.35 18.04 -13.82
C ALA A 95 0.24 16.64 -13.84
N GLU A 96 -0.64 15.65 -13.84
CA GLU A 96 -0.28 14.24 -13.99
C GLU A 96 -1.16 13.59 -15.06
N GLU A 97 -0.56 12.73 -15.88
CA GLU A 97 -1.27 11.88 -16.83
C GLU A 97 -0.71 10.46 -16.74
N ARG A 98 -1.59 9.47 -16.69
CA ARG A 98 -1.20 8.06 -16.69
C ARG A 98 -2.02 7.27 -17.71
N PHE A 99 -1.34 6.59 -18.61
CA PHE A 99 -1.91 5.56 -19.46
C PHE A 99 -1.39 4.22 -18.98
N ARG A 100 -2.29 3.23 -18.83
CA ARG A 100 -1.92 1.88 -18.45
C ARG A 100 -2.80 0.86 -19.18
N TYR A 101 -2.16 0.05 -19.99
CA TYR A 101 -2.78 -1.11 -20.60
C TYR A 101 -2.58 -2.31 -19.69
N GLU A 102 -3.65 -3.00 -19.35
CA GLU A 102 -3.66 -4.20 -18.53
C GLU A 102 -4.38 -5.32 -19.24
N GLY A 103 -3.92 -6.55 -19.02
CA GLY A 103 -4.62 -7.74 -19.46
C GLY A 103 -4.44 -8.87 -18.47
N TYR A 104 -5.40 -9.78 -18.49
CA TYR A 104 -5.38 -10.97 -17.66
C TYR A 104 -6.09 -12.15 -18.32
N ASP A 105 -5.65 -13.35 -17.95
CA ASP A 105 -6.27 -14.61 -18.34
C ASP A 105 -6.83 -15.32 -17.10
N ASN A 106 -8.00 -15.98 -17.23
CA ASN A 106 -8.66 -16.75 -16.19
C ASN A 106 -9.04 -15.99 -14.93
N SER A 107 -9.60 -14.79 -15.08
CA SER A 107 -10.03 -13.95 -13.96
C SER A 107 -10.89 -14.69 -12.94
N SER A 108 -10.67 -14.44 -11.66
CA SER A 108 -11.33 -15.08 -10.53
C SER A 108 -11.26 -16.61 -10.59
N PHE A 109 -10.17 -17.16 -11.13
CA PHE A 109 -9.95 -18.60 -11.32
C PHE A 109 -11.05 -19.30 -12.14
N LYS A 110 -11.62 -18.58 -13.11
CA LYS A 110 -12.59 -19.10 -14.06
C LYS A 110 -11.94 -19.27 -15.42
N ALA A 111 -11.96 -20.47 -15.95
CA ALA A 111 -11.38 -20.76 -17.25
C ALA A 111 -12.01 -19.93 -18.37
N LYS A 112 -11.18 -19.35 -19.25
CA LYS A 112 -11.59 -18.53 -20.41
C LYS A 112 -12.30 -17.22 -20.03
N VAL A 113 -12.04 -16.67 -18.85
CA VAL A 113 -12.45 -15.32 -18.47
C VAL A 113 -11.25 -14.40 -18.63
N ASP A 114 -11.00 -14.05 -19.88
CA ASP A 114 -9.84 -13.25 -20.29
C ASP A 114 -10.32 -11.87 -20.70
N ASP A 115 -9.56 -10.84 -20.37
CA ASP A 115 -9.87 -9.48 -20.79
C ASP A 115 -8.60 -8.62 -20.86
N SER A 116 -8.70 -7.51 -21.58
CA SER A 116 -7.69 -6.46 -21.59
C SER A 116 -8.32 -5.11 -21.74
N TYR A 117 -7.74 -4.10 -21.11
CA TYR A 117 -8.31 -2.76 -21.09
C TYR A 117 -7.24 -1.67 -20.98
N LEU A 118 -7.62 -0.48 -21.40
CA LEU A 118 -6.81 0.72 -21.28
C LEU A 118 -7.37 1.59 -20.16
N LEU A 119 -6.54 1.91 -19.19
CA LEU A 119 -6.81 2.88 -18.15
C LEU A 119 -6.12 4.20 -18.47
N ASN A 120 -6.87 5.28 -18.35
CA ASN A 120 -6.36 6.64 -18.45
C ASN A 120 -6.70 7.38 -17.15
N ARG A 121 -5.76 8.21 -16.66
CA ARG A 121 -5.97 9.05 -15.48
C ARG A 121 -5.26 10.37 -15.63
N PHE A 122 -6.05 11.43 -15.71
CA PHE A 122 -5.58 12.81 -15.67
C PHE A 122 -5.83 13.42 -14.30
N ARG A 123 -4.88 14.19 -13.78
CA ARG A 123 -5.01 15.03 -12.58
C ARG A 123 -4.45 16.41 -12.82
N PHE A 124 -5.14 17.41 -12.30
CA PHE A 124 -4.68 18.79 -12.28
C PHE A 124 -4.87 19.35 -10.88
N GLN A 125 -3.79 19.91 -10.31
CA GLN A 125 -3.77 20.45 -8.96
C GLN A 125 -3.39 21.92 -8.98
N VAL A 126 -4.01 22.67 -8.08
CA VAL A 126 -3.68 24.05 -7.75
C VAL A 126 -3.43 24.13 -6.25
N ASP A 127 -2.29 24.69 -5.87
CA ASP A 127 -1.93 25.00 -4.51
C ASP A 127 -1.82 26.52 -4.36
N LEU A 128 -2.46 27.08 -3.32
CA LEU A 128 -2.40 28.49 -2.96
C LEU A 128 -1.64 28.65 -1.63
N HIS A 129 -0.51 29.32 -1.67
CA HIS A 129 0.36 29.59 -0.50
C HIS A 129 0.26 31.07 -0.11
N THR A 130 -0.92 31.51 0.35
CA THR A 130 -1.17 32.92 0.65
C THR A 130 -0.39 33.45 1.85
N ALA A 131 0.06 32.57 2.72
CA ALA A 131 0.98 32.83 3.83
C ALA A 131 1.83 31.60 4.12
N SER A 132 2.96 31.75 4.78
CA SER A 132 3.85 30.63 5.12
C SER A 132 3.22 29.57 6.04
N TRP A 133 2.11 29.90 6.66
CA TRP A 133 1.35 29.04 7.58
C TRP A 133 -0.02 28.62 7.03
N LEU A 134 -0.40 29.06 5.80
CA LEU A 134 -1.72 28.77 5.21
C LEU A 134 -1.56 28.28 3.79
N ARG A 135 -2.06 27.07 3.55
CA ARG A 135 -2.15 26.44 2.24
C ARG A 135 -3.61 26.06 1.93
N VAL A 136 -4.02 26.28 0.69
CA VAL A 136 -5.27 25.75 0.16
C VAL A 136 -4.95 24.93 -1.07
N THR A 137 -5.39 23.66 -1.10
CA THR A 137 -5.15 22.74 -2.21
C THR A 137 -6.47 22.30 -2.81
N ALA A 138 -6.54 22.30 -4.15
CA ALA A 138 -7.60 21.68 -4.92
C ALA A 138 -7.01 20.83 -6.04
N GLN A 139 -7.48 19.58 -6.19
CA GLN A 139 -7.09 18.68 -7.27
C GLN A 139 -8.34 18.05 -7.89
N VAL A 140 -8.48 18.19 -9.20
CA VAL A 140 -9.48 17.46 -9.98
C VAL A 140 -8.85 16.24 -10.62
N GLN A 141 -9.65 15.18 -10.79
CA GLN A 141 -9.25 13.94 -11.44
C GLN A 141 -10.28 13.51 -12.47
N ASP A 142 -9.81 13.07 -13.64
CA ASP A 142 -10.61 12.31 -14.61
C ASP A 142 -9.95 10.93 -14.79
N ALA A 143 -10.67 9.87 -14.49
CA ALA A 143 -10.18 8.50 -14.60
C ALA A 143 -11.14 7.71 -15.50
N ARG A 144 -10.61 7.02 -16.51
CA ARG A 144 -11.41 6.28 -17.48
C ARG A 144 -10.83 4.90 -17.74
N ALA A 145 -11.72 3.95 -17.99
CA ALA A 145 -11.39 2.65 -18.53
C ALA A 145 -12.01 2.50 -19.93
N GLY A 146 -11.22 2.07 -20.87
CA GLY A 146 -11.64 1.82 -22.27
C GLY A 146 -11.26 0.42 -22.73
N LEU A 147 -11.80 0.02 -23.91
CA LEU A 147 -11.57 -1.27 -24.54
C LEU A 147 -12.18 -2.49 -23.84
N GLN A 148 -12.82 -2.31 -22.70
CA GLN A 148 -13.45 -3.40 -21.93
C GLN A 148 -14.92 -3.55 -22.26
N ASN A 149 -15.38 -4.80 -22.33
CA ASN A 149 -16.79 -5.15 -22.53
C ASN A 149 -17.24 -6.24 -21.54
N PRO A 150 -18.15 -5.98 -20.60
CA PRO A 150 -18.85 -4.69 -20.36
C PRO A 150 -17.93 -3.60 -19.79
N PRO A 151 -18.30 -2.32 -19.90
CA PRO A 151 -17.52 -1.22 -19.34
C PRO A 151 -17.28 -1.37 -17.84
N ILE A 152 -16.06 -1.10 -17.40
CA ILE A 152 -15.73 -1.14 -15.97
C ILE A 152 -16.26 0.12 -15.28
N GLY A 153 -16.97 -0.10 -14.16
CA GLY A 153 -17.38 0.95 -13.26
C GLY A 153 -16.28 1.38 -12.27
N PRO A 154 -16.66 2.12 -11.22
CA PRO A 154 -15.73 2.41 -10.12
C PRO A 154 -15.09 1.12 -9.55
N PRO A 155 -13.82 1.18 -9.14
CA PRO A 155 -12.96 2.37 -8.98
C PRO A 155 -12.15 2.74 -10.24
N ASN A 156 -12.42 2.19 -11.41
CA ASN A 156 -11.61 2.45 -12.61
C ASN A 156 -12.15 3.58 -13.48
N THR A 157 -13.45 3.90 -13.37
CA THR A 157 -14.08 4.98 -14.15
C THR A 157 -14.76 5.98 -13.22
N VAL A 158 -14.21 7.17 -13.14
CA VAL A 158 -14.75 8.34 -12.42
C VAL A 158 -14.43 9.58 -13.24
N ARG A 159 -15.45 10.28 -13.69
CA ARG A 159 -15.30 11.45 -14.55
C ARG A 159 -15.35 12.73 -13.74
N TRP A 160 -14.33 13.56 -13.88
CA TRP A 160 -14.24 14.91 -13.30
C TRP A 160 -14.58 14.95 -11.81
N ASP A 161 -13.89 14.14 -11.02
CA ASP A 161 -14.06 14.09 -9.57
C ASP A 161 -13.13 15.08 -8.87
N LEU A 162 -13.57 15.55 -7.72
CA LEU A 162 -12.76 16.33 -6.79
C LEU A 162 -11.91 15.37 -5.94
N LYS A 163 -10.65 15.18 -6.33
CA LYS A 163 -9.73 14.26 -5.67
C LYS A 163 -9.20 14.82 -4.35
N LEU A 164 -8.81 16.11 -4.35
CA LEU A 164 -8.36 16.84 -3.15
C LEU A 164 -9.09 18.19 -3.08
N ALA A 165 -9.46 18.60 -1.87
CA ALA A 165 -9.96 19.93 -1.55
C ALA A 165 -9.81 20.16 -0.05
N TYR A 166 -8.73 20.80 0.37
CA TYR A 166 -8.45 21.04 1.79
C TYR A 166 -7.78 22.38 2.06
N VAL A 167 -7.91 22.80 3.30
CA VAL A 167 -7.15 23.90 3.88
C VAL A 167 -6.19 23.32 4.91
N GLU A 168 -4.95 23.76 4.89
CA GLU A 168 -3.91 23.44 5.87
C GLU A 168 -3.44 24.68 6.59
N ILE A 169 -3.45 24.63 7.92
CA ILE A 169 -2.98 25.67 8.83
C ILE A 169 -1.76 25.13 9.57
N GLY A 170 -0.72 25.96 9.69
CA GLY A 170 0.59 25.52 10.12
C GLY A 170 1.40 24.98 8.93
N ALA A 171 2.65 24.66 9.15
CA ALA A 171 3.50 24.04 8.14
C ALA A 171 4.33 22.96 8.85
N PRO A 172 4.15 21.69 8.54
CA PRO A 172 4.86 20.61 9.23
C PRO A 172 6.37 20.70 9.10
N ASP A 173 6.87 21.35 8.03
CA ASP A 173 8.30 21.57 7.79
C ASP A 173 8.91 22.73 8.59
N LYS A 174 8.07 23.64 9.09
CA LYS A 174 8.50 24.89 9.73
C LYS A 174 7.96 25.07 11.14
N HIS A 175 6.89 24.36 11.47
CA HIS A 175 6.17 24.47 12.73
C HIS A 175 6.00 23.11 13.40
N TRP A 176 5.90 23.15 14.73
CA TRP A 176 5.66 21.94 15.52
C TRP A 176 4.27 21.32 15.29
N PHE A 177 3.37 21.99 14.56
CA PHE A 177 2.05 21.47 14.25
C PHE A 177 1.58 21.85 12.84
N SER A 178 0.68 21.03 12.28
CA SER A 178 -0.21 21.42 11.18
C SER A 178 -1.60 20.81 11.38
N LEU A 179 -2.63 21.54 10.96
CA LEU A 179 -4.01 21.07 10.92
C LEU A 179 -4.52 21.16 9.49
N ARG A 180 -4.92 20.02 8.93
CA ARG A 180 -5.51 19.94 7.60
C ARG A 180 -6.95 19.46 7.68
N VAL A 181 -7.87 20.21 7.03
CA VAL A 181 -9.31 19.91 7.02
C VAL A 181 -9.84 19.94 5.60
N GLY A 182 -10.58 18.92 5.22
CA GLY A 182 -11.19 18.74 3.90
C GLY A 182 -10.83 17.41 3.26
N ARG A 183 -11.09 17.31 1.94
CA ARG A 183 -10.80 16.11 1.16
C ARG A 183 -9.30 15.97 0.92
N GLN A 184 -8.72 14.88 1.38
CA GLN A 184 -7.28 14.68 1.40
C GLN A 184 -6.90 13.21 1.30
N ILE A 185 -5.63 12.94 1.03
CA ILE A 185 -5.03 11.61 1.15
C ILE A 185 -4.59 11.41 2.61
N ILE A 186 -4.86 10.22 3.13
CA ILE A 186 -4.27 9.71 4.37
C ILE A 186 -3.56 8.41 4.02
N ASN A 187 -2.25 8.37 4.26
CA ASN A 187 -1.42 7.20 4.02
C ASN A 187 -0.33 7.13 5.08
N TYR A 188 -0.47 6.22 6.02
CA TYR A 188 0.49 6.09 7.11
C TYR A 188 1.46 4.93 6.93
N ASN A 189 1.05 3.79 6.41
CA ASN A 189 1.97 2.66 6.32
C ASN A 189 1.72 1.72 5.13
N ASN A 190 0.81 2.06 4.22
CA ASN A 190 0.39 1.23 3.09
C ASN A 190 -0.23 -0.13 3.45
N THR A 191 -0.20 -0.54 4.72
CA THR A 191 -0.68 -1.86 5.15
C THR A 191 -2.13 -1.87 5.56
N VAL A 192 -2.55 -0.92 6.41
CA VAL A 192 -3.94 -0.83 6.90
C VAL A 192 -4.65 0.47 6.54
N LEU A 193 -3.90 1.53 6.21
CA LEU A 193 -4.47 2.82 5.80
C LEU A 193 -3.63 3.45 4.69
N ALA A 194 -4.13 3.38 3.46
CA ALA A 194 -3.43 3.82 2.26
C ALA A 194 -4.36 4.46 1.23
N ASP A 195 -3.77 5.20 0.31
CA ASP A 195 -4.43 5.81 -0.84
C ASP A 195 -4.63 4.87 -2.04
N SER A 196 -3.86 3.77 -2.11
CA SER A 196 -3.93 2.79 -3.20
C SER A 196 -3.73 3.40 -4.60
N GLU A 197 -2.64 4.12 -4.79
CA GLU A 197 -2.32 4.87 -6.03
C GLU A 197 -2.24 4.01 -7.29
N TRP A 198 -2.02 2.70 -7.18
CA TRP A 198 -2.08 1.81 -8.34
C TRP A 198 -3.45 1.79 -8.99
N ARG A 199 -4.53 1.81 -8.23
CA ARG A 199 -5.89 1.89 -8.77
C ARG A 199 -6.04 3.11 -9.68
N ASN A 200 -6.90 3.01 -10.69
CA ASN A 200 -7.12 4.14 -11.59
C ASN A 200 -7.70 5.34 -10.83
N GLN A 201 -8.62 5.08 -9.91
CA GLN A 201 -9.01 6.07 -8.93
C GLN A 201 -8.45 5.68 -7.55
N ALA A 202 -7.41 6.38 -7.11
CA ALA A 202 -6.86 6.22 -5.79
C ALA A 202 -7.82 6.75 -4.70
N ARG A 203 -7.70 6.21 -3.48
CA ARG A 203 -8.58 6.57 -2.36
C ARG A 203 -8.30 7.99 -1.85
N SER A 204 -9.35 8.67 -1.41
CA SER A 204 -9.29 9.91 -0.64
C SER A 204 -10.27 9.87 0.52
N TYR A 205 -10.13 10.79 1.45
CA TYR A 205 -10.92 10.88 2.67
C TYR A 205 -11.40 12.32 2.88
N ASP A 206 -12.64 12.50 3.28
CA ASP A 206 -13.09 13.74 3.89
C ASP A 206 -12.70 13.68 5.37
N ALA A 207 -11.75 14.53 5.78
CA ALA A 207 -11.03 14.34 7.04
C ALA A 207 -10.56 15.64 7.70
N ALA A 208 -10.31 15.54 9.00
CA ALA A 208 -9.47 16.47 9.75
C ALA A 208 -8.24 15.71 10.27
N VAL A 209 -7.04 16.21 10.00
CA VAL A 209 -5.76 15.62 10.39
C VAL A 209 -4.92 16.67 11.12
N LEU A 210 -4.60 16.41 12.37
CA LEU A 210 -3.66 17.20 13.18
C LEU A 210 -2.33 16.46 13.22
N ASN A 211 -1.26 17.10 12.76
CA ASN A 211 0.11 16.61 12.90
C ASN A 211 0.86 17.42 13.95
N LEU A 212 1.54 16.73 14.84
CA LEU A 212 2.40 17.28 15.88
C LEU A 212 3.82 16.73 15.65
N ASN A 213 4.80 17.63 15.58
CA ASN A 213 6.17 17.25 15.27
C ASN A 213 7.13 17.81 16.32
N ALA A 214 7.94 16.96 16.88
CA ALA A 214 9.09 17.29 17.69
C ALA A 214 10.37 16.87 16.95
N LYS A 215 11.51 16.89 17.63
CA LYS A 215 12.79 16.59 16.97
C LYS A 215 12.90 15.16 16.45
N ARG A 216 12.33 14.20 17.19
CA ARG A 216 12.36 12.75 16.88
C ARG A 216 10.98 12.10 16.97
N GLU A 217 10.02 12.79 17.52
CA GLU A 217 8.68 12.28 17.74
C GLU A 217 7.69 12.98 16.81
N HIS A 218 6.90 12.19 16.10
CA HIS A 218 5.87 12.65 15.19
C HIS A 218 4.57 11.96 15.54
N LEU A 219 3.48 12.71 15.59
CA LEU A 219 2.16 12.17 15.90
C LEU A 219 1.12 12.78 14.97
N GLY A 220 0.45 11.94 14.19
CA GLY A 220 -0.75 12.29 13.43
C GLY A 220 -2.00 11.81 14.17
N ILE A 221 -2.97 12.69 14.38
CA ILE A 221 -4.29 12.35 14.94
C ILE A 221 -5.33 12.73 13.90
N PHE A 222 -6.28 11.85 13.62
CA PHE A 222 -7.25 12.11 12.56
C PHE A 222 -8.64 11.58 12.84
N ALA A 223 -9.62 12.22 12.17
CA ALA A 223 -10.98 11.73 11.99
C ALA A 223 -11.30 11.81 10.50
N ALA A 224 -11.75 10.72 9.90
CA ALA A 224 -11.92 10.60 8.47
C ALA A 224 -13.12 9.75 8.08
N SER A 225 -13.65 10.00 6.88
CA SER A 225 -14.63 9.16 6.21
C SER A 225 -14.15 8.89 4.79
N ALA A 226 -14.14 7.62 4.36
CA ALA A 226 -13.66 7.26 3.03
C ALA A 226 -14.61 7.79 1.94
N VAL A 227 -14.05 8.34 0.87
CA VAL A 227 -14.79 8.78 -0.30
C VAL A 227 -15.16 7.55 -1.14
N VAL A 228 -16.45 7.46 -1.52
CA VAL A 228 -16.97 6.37 -2.36
C VAL A 228 -17.01 6.83 -3.80
N PRO A 229 -16.20 6.23 -4.68
CA PRO A 229 -16.15 6.59 -6.09
C PRO A 229 -17.52 6.48 -6.77
N GLN A 230 -17.87 7.51 -7.56
CA GLN A 230 -19.04 7.50 -8.44
C GLN A 230 -18.63 7.73 -9.89
N PRO A 231 -19.34 7.16 -10.88
CA PRO A 231 -18.98 7.29 -12.29
C PRO A 231 -18.96 8.73 -12.79
N GLU A 232 -19.79 9.60 -12.22
CA GLU A 232 -19.94 10.99 -12.64
C GLU A 232 -20.12 11.92 -11.45
N GLY A 233 -19.55 13.12 -11.55
CA GLY A 233 -19.64 14.17 -10.55
C GLY A 233 -18.73 13.97 -9.35
N VAL A 234 -18.94 14.79 -8.32
CA VAL A 234 -18.12 14.74 -7.10
C VAL A 234 -18.55 13.56 -6.24
N SER A 235 -17.63 12.64 -6.03
CA SER A 235 -17.85 11.45 -5.21
C SER A 235 -18.13 11.83 -3.76
N PRO A 236 -19.22 11.34 -3.13
CA PRO A 236 -19.50 11.58 -1.72
C PRO A 236 -18.62 10.72 -0.81
N HIS A 237 -18.53 11.06 0.46
CA HIS A 237 -18.07 10.10 1.48
C HIS A 237 -19.23 9.16 1.87
N GLN A 238 -18.87 8.00 2.41
CA GLN A 238 -19.84 7.03 2.90
C GLN A 238 -20.33 7.47 4.29
N GLU A 239 -21.58 7.90 4.36
CA GLU A 239 -22.17 8.35 5.61
C GLU A 239 -22.15 7.25 6.69
N GLY A 240 -21.66 7.62 7.89
CA GLY A 240 -21.57 6.74 9.04
C GLY A 240 -20.39 5.75 9.00
N ASN A 241 -19.68 5.63 7.88
CA ASN A 241 -18.45 4.87 7.80
C ASN A 241 -17.26 5.78 8.15
N ASN A 242 -16.87 5.76 9.40
CA ASN A 242 -15.87 6.65 9.95
C ASN A 242 -14.67 5.88 10.49
N ILE A 243 -13.50 6.46 10.33
CA ILE A 243 -12.26 6.00 10.91
C ILE A 243 -11.61 7.12 11.72
N TYR A 244 -11.25 6.83 12.93
CA TYR A 244 -10.52 7.69 13.83
C TYR A 244 -9.18 7.05 14.10
N GLY A 245 -8.13 7.84 14.30
CA GLY A 245 -6.84 7.23 14.57
C GLY A 245 -5.79 8.16 15.10
N ALA A 246 -4.74 7.53 15.59
CA ALA A 246 -3.48 8.14 15.94
C ALA A 246 -2.34 7.29 15.35
N TYR A 247 -1.39 7.94 14.71
CA TYR A 247 -0.21 7.31 14.14
C TYR A 247 1.03 8.04 14.63
N GLY A 248 1.87 7.33 15.37
CA GLY A 248 3.12 7.84 15.91
C GLY A 248 4.31 7.39 15.09
N ARG A 249 5.40 8.15 15.11
CA ARG A 249 6.73 7.74 14.69
C ARG A 249 7.77 8.30 15.65
N ILE A 250 8.67 7.44 16.07
CA ILE A 250 9.82 7.77 16.92
C ILE A 250 11.06 7.41 16.12
N ASP A 251 11.82 8.46 15.74
CA ASP A 251 13.05 8.31 14.95
C ASP A 251 14.25 7.99 15.86
N ASP A 252 15.11 7.09 15.41
CA ASP A 252 16.39 6.75 16.08
C ASP A 252 16.23 6.30 17.56
N LEU A 253 15.13 5.63 17.92
CA LEU A 253 14.99 4.98 19.23
C LEU A 253 16.07 3.88 19.38
N VAL A 254 16.30 3.13 18.32
CA VAL A 254 17.50 2.35 18.05
C VAL A 254 18.21 3.05 16.90
N PRO A 255 19.53 3.20 16.91
CA PRO A 255 20.24 3.93 15.85
C PRO A 255 19.82 3.47 14.45
N HIS A 256 19.49 4.44 13.58
CA HIS A 256 19.03 4.23 12.21
C HIS A 256 17.73 3.43 12.07
N SER A 257 16.81 3.60 13.00
CA SER A 257 15.50 2.93 12.97
C SER A 257 14.36 3.89 13.27
N ASP A 258 13.18 3.52 12.81
CA ASP A 258 11.91 4.17 13.13
C ASP A 258 11.01 3.15 13.85
N LEU A 259 10.39 3.57 14.94
CA LEU A 259 9.34 2.86 15.64
C LEU A 259 8.02 3.57 15.40
N GLU A 260 7.03 2.87 14.85
CA GLU A 260 5.75 3.44 14.42
C GLU A 260 4.59 2.75 15.14
N PRO A 261 4.20 3.19 16.36
CA PRO A 261 2.97 2.75 17.00
C PRO A 261 1.76 3.42 16.36
N PHE A 262 0.65 2.67 16.21
CA PHE A 262 -0.59 3.24 15.72
C PHE A 262 -1.83 2.62 16.39
N PHE A 263 -2.90 3.42 16.39
CA PHE A 263 -4.23 3.01 16.82
C PHE A 263 -5.25 3.52 15.80
N LEU A 264 -6.15 2.64 15.36
CA LEU A 264 -7.27 2.98 14.50
C LEU A 264 -8.57 2.50 15.16
N TRP A 265 -9.62 3.26 14.94
CA TRP A 265 -10.97 2.90 15.37
C TRP A 265 -11.94 3.13 14.23
N ARG A 266 -12.42 2.03 13.64
CA ARG A 266 -13.40 2.04 12.56
C ARG A 266 -14.81 1.84 13.11
N VAL A 267 -15.74 2.65 12.60
CA VAL A 267 -17.17 2.53 12.90
C VAL A 267 -17.92 2.51 11.57
N GLN A 268 -18.67 1.44 11.32
CA GLN A 268 -19.55 1.32 10.17
C GLN A 268 -20.99 1.06 10.61
N PRO A 269 -22.02 1.69 9.97
CA PRO A 269 -23.40 1.55 10.39
C PRO A 269 -23.93 0.16 10.09
N LYS A 270 -23.41 -0.48 9.06
CA LYS A 270 -23.83 -1.81 8.60
C LYS A 270 -22.67 -2.48 7.90
N GLU A 271 -22.20 -3.56 8.46
CA GLU A 271 -21.20 -4.42 7.86
C GLU A 271 -21.77 -5.82 7.65
N VAL A 272 -21.31 -6.49 6.60
CA VAL A 272 -21.65 -7.88 6.30
C VAL A 272 -20.42 -8.72 6.52
N VAL A 273 -20.42 -9.50 7.60
CA VAL A 273 -19.40 -10.52 7.80
C VAL A 273 -19.83 -11.74 7.00
N GLU A 274 -18.98 -12.17 6.09
CA GLU A 274 -19.19 -13.36 5.28
C GLU A 274 -18.38 -14.55 5.83
N PRO A 275 -18.87 -15.28 6.83
CA PRO A 275 -18.33 -16.61 7.05
C PRO A 275 -18.77 -17.49 5.90
N ALA A 276 -18.00 -18.55 5.61
CA ALA A 276 -18.25 -19.47 4.50
C ALA A 276 -19.70 -20.03 4.46
N VAL A 277 -20.43 -19.98 5.56
CA VAL A 277 -21.76 -20.64 5.70
C VAL A 277 -22.87 -19.69 6.15
N ALA A 278 -22.61 -18.60 6.86
CA ALA A 278 -23.64 -17.70 7.37
C ALA A 278 -23.19 -16.24 7.25
N LYS A 279 -24.08 -15.40 6.68
CA LYS A 279 -23.87 -13.93 6.62
C LYS A 279 -24.43 -13.30 7.88
N THR A 280 -23.60 -12.62 8.63
CA THR A 280 -24.04 -11.79 9.76
C THR A 280 -23.94 -10.33 9.33
N THR A 281 -25.03 -9.57 9.51
CA THR A 281 -25.04 -8.14 9.24
C THR A 281 -25.22 -7.39 10.56
N GLY A 282 -24.41 -6.40 10.80
CA GLY A 282 -24.54 -5.57 11.98
C GLY A 282 -23.65 -4.34 11.96
N LYS A 283 -23.81 -3.51 12.98
CA LYS A 283 -22.93 -2.37 13.19
C LYS A 283 -21.55 -2.88 13.55
N GLU A 284 -20.54 -2.38 12.86
CA GLU A 284 -19.15 -2.63 13.19
C GLU A 284 -18.60 -1.54 14.12
N ASN A 285 -17.81 -1.98 15.07
CA ASN A 285 -17.03 -1.15 15.98
C ASN A 285 -15.72 -1.89 16.23
N GLU A 286 -14.73 -1.59 15.42
CA GLU A 286 -13.45 -2.26 15.35
C GLU A 286 -12.33 -1.34 15.82
N LYS A 287 -11.43 -1.87 16.59
CA LYS A 287 -10.20 -1.20 17.03
C LYS A 287 -9.01 -2.01 16.54
N VAL A 288 -8.06 -1.30 15.97
CA VAL A 288 -6.82 -1.86 15.43
C VAL A 288 -5.65 -1.21 16.12
N GLU A 289 -4.81 -2.02 16.71
CA GLU A 289 -3.61 -1.61 17.43
C GLU A 289 -2.40 -2.23 16.73
N GLY A 290 -1.43 -1.41 16.35
CA GLY A 290 -0.27 -1.90 15.66
C GLY A 290 1.04 -1.24 16.07
N LEU A 291 2.10 -1.97 15.84
CA LEU A 291 3.46 -1.52 16.04
C LEU A 291 4.31 -1.95 14.86
N ARG A 292 4.93 -1.00 14.20
CA ARG A 292 5.85 -1.22 13.10
C ARG A 292 7.25 -0.76 13.49
N PHE A 293 8.22 -1.55 13.14
CA PHE A 293 9.64 -1.24 13.27
C PHE A 293 10.31 -1.30 11.91
N LYS A 294 11.10 -0.29 11.59
CA LYS A 294 11.92 -0.23 10.39
C LYS A 294 13.33 0.16 10.77
N ALA A 295 14.31 -0.53 10.23
CA ALA A 295 15.69 -0.06 10.27
C ALA A 295 16.06 0.51 8.91
N GLN A 296 16.39 1.80 8.91
CA GLN A 296 16.97 2.50 7.77
C GLN A 296 18.47 2.46 7.90
N ALA A 297 19.08 1.56 7.20
CA ALA A 297 20.50 1.44 7.32
C ALA A 297 21.21 2.47 6.45
N HIS A 298 22.18 3.18 7.03
CA HIS A 298 23.35 3.66 6.29
C HIS A 298 24.17 2.48 5.73
N THR A 299 23.79 1.26 6.08
CA THR A 299 24.36 0.01 5.65
C THR A 299 23.56 -0.56 4.49
N ALA A 300 24.11 -1.51 3.81
CA ALA A 300 23.47 -2.24 2.73
C ALA A 300 22.26 -3.10 3.19
N PHE A 301 22.05 -3.27 4.49
CA PHE A 301 21.04 -4.14 5.06
C PHE A 301 19.87 -3.35 5.65
N ASN A 302 18.65 -3.66 5.19
CA ASN A 302 17.40 -3.09 5.69
C ASN A 302 16.51 -4.21 6.19
N TYR A 303 15.76 -3.95 7.27
CA TYR A 303 14.75 -4.88 7.77
C TYR A 303 13.55 -4.13 8.36
N SER A 304 12.41 -4.78 8.36
CA SER A 304 11.18 -4.27 8.94
C SER A 304 10.39 -5.38 9.59
N SER A 305 9.58 -5.03 10.57
CA SER A 305 8.56 -5.92 11.14
C SER A 305 7.34 -5.11 11.52
N GLU A 306 6.17 -5.76 11.50
CA GLU A 306 4.90 -5.17 11.88
C GLU A 306 4.05 -6.22 12.59
N LEU A 307 3.39 -5.82 13.67
CA LEU A 307 2.41 -6.61 14.38
C LEU A 307 1.14 -5.78 14.54
N ILE A 308 -0.01 -6.38 14.22
CA ILE A 308 -1.32 -5.75 14.27
C ILE A 308 -2.29 -6.67 15.00
N VAL A 309 -3.11 -6.09 15.87
CA VAL A 309 -4.17 -6.79 16.60
C VAL A 309 -5.48 -6.05 16.40
N GLU A 310 -6.53 -6.80 16.11
CA GLU A 310 -7.90 -6.30 15.95
C GLU A 310 -8.79 -6.83 17.06
N ASN A 311 -9.58 -5.92 17.63
CA ASN A 311 -10.56 -6.23 18.64
C ASN A 311 -11.81 -5.34 18.47
N GLY A 312 -12.93 -5.77 19.04
CA GLY A 312 -14.18 -5.04 18.90
C GLY A 312 -15.36 -5.95 18.67
N LYS A 313 -16.31 -5.48 17.84
CA LYS A 313 -17.51 -6.25 17.49
C LYS A 313 -18.01 -5.89 16.10
N VAL A 314 -18.55 -6.90 15.41
CA VAL A 314 -19.41 -6.73 14.24
C VAL A 314 -20.74 -7.40 14.52
N GLY A 315 -21.82 -6.60 14.65
CA GLY A 315 -23.09 -7.09 15.17
C GLY A 315 -22.91 -7.72 16.56
N PRO A 316 -23.39 -8.96 16.77
CA PRO A 316 -23.22 -9.68 18.03
C PRO A 316 -21.83 -10.35 18.18
N GLN A 317 -21.05 -10.48 17.12
CA GLN A 317 -19.80 -11.24 17.11
C GLN A 317 -18.61 -10.39 17.59
N PRO A 318 -17.82 -10.86 18.57
CA PRO A 318 -16.58 -10.20 18.94
C PRO A 318 -15.52 -10.40 17.85
N ILE A 319 -14.75 -9.35 17.54
CA ILE A 319 -13.58 -9.38 16.66
C ILE A 319 -12.38 -9.81 17.49
N ARG A 320 -11.58 -10.75 16.96
CA ARG A 320 -10.33 -11.25 17.57
C ARG A 320 -9.40 -11.72 16.45
N ALA A 321 -8.76 -10.77 15.79
CA ALA A 321 -7.90 -11.05 14.67
C ALA A 321 -6.50 -10.45 14.87
N TRP A 322 -5.54 -10.91 14.11
CA TRP A 322 -4.19 -10.38 14.15
C TRP A 322 -3.43 -10.65 12.84
N ALA A 323 -2.44 -9.83 12.59
CA ALA A 323 -1.54 -10.01 11.47
C ALA A 323 -0.10 -9.65 11.86
N ALA A 324 0.86 -10.25 11.20
CA ALA A 324 2.27 -9.96 11.37
C ALA A 324 3.02 -9.98 10.04
N GLN A 325 4.05 -9.16 9.94
CA GLN A 325 4.95 -9.10 8.80
C GLN A 325 6.39 -8.97 9.28
N ALA A 326 7.31 -9.62 8.58
CA ALA A 326 8.74 -9.41 8.72
C ALA A 326 9.40 -9.44 7.35
N GLY A 327 10.33 -8.52 7.11
CA GLY A 327 11.04 -8.43 5.83
C GLY A 327 12.47 -7.95 6.01
N ALA A 328 13.34 -8.37 5.09
CA ALA A 328 14.73 -7.93 5.04
C ALA A 328 15.20 -7.79 3.60
N SER A 329 16.17 -6.90 3.38
CA SER A 329 16.83 -6.77 2.09
C SER A 329 18.30 -6.40 2.26
N TYR A 330 19.11 -6.82 1.30
CA TYR A 330 20.52 -6.48 1.22
C TYR A 330 20.87 -5.94 -0.16
N GLN A 331 21.51 -4.78 -0.21
CA GLN A 331 21.97 -4.14 -1.45
C GLN A 331 23.48 -4.25 -1.60
N PHE A 332 23.93 -4.72 -2.75
CA PHE A 332 25.36 -4.84 -3.07
C PHE A 332 25.89 -3.51 -3.63
N LEU A 333 26.30 -2.62 -2.75
CA LEU A 333 26.67 -1.23 -3.09
C LEU A 333 27.87 -1.11 -4.03
N ASN A 334 28.78 -2.07 -3.99
CA ASN A 334 30.04 -2.07 -4.77
C ASN A 334 29.88 -2.75 -6.14
N VAL A 335 28.69 -3.18 -6.52
CA VAL A 335 28.40 -3.76 -7.84
C VAL A 335 27.75 -2.70 -8.71
N GLU A 336 28.20 -2.53 -9.95
CA GLU A 336 27.75 -1.47 -10.86
C GLU A 336 26.22 -1.47 -11.06
N THR A 337 25.61 -2.64 -11.20
CA THR A 337 24.15 -2.81 -11.35
C THR A 337 23.39 -2.76 -10.03
N LYS A 338 24.07 -2.45 -8.90
CA LYS A 338 23.52 -2.31 -7.54
C LYS A 338 22.46 -3.36 -7.20
N PRO A 339 22.75 -4.67 -7.36
CA PRO A 339 21.76 -5.69 -7.08
C PRO A 339 21.29 -5.60 -5.63
N ARG A 340 19.99 -5.79 -5.44
CA ARG A 340 19.36 -5.90 -4.13
C ARG A 340 18.57 -7.19 -4.07
N ILE A 341 18.84 -8.02 -3.10
CA ILE A 341 18.03 -9.20 -2.76
C ILE A 341 17.10 -8.86 -1.60
N PHE A 342 15.91 -9.44 -1.58
CA PHE A 342 14.94 -9.23 -0.52
C PHE A 342 14.14 -10.49 -0.24
N SER A 343 13.61 -10.57 0.99
CA SER A 343 12.66 -11.58 1.40
C SER A 343 11.66 -10.99 2.39
N GLN A 344 10.45 -11.50 2.40
CA GLN A 344 9.37 -11.08 3.29
C GLN A 344 8.51 -12.29 3.65
N TYR A 345 8.02 -12.29 4.87
CA TYR A 345 7.01 -13.19 5.40
C TYR A 345 5.83 -12.38 5.88
N ASP A 346 4.63 -12.80 5.52
CA ASP A 346 3.36 -12.21 5.92
C ASP A 346 2.45 -13.29 6.49
N TYR A 347 1.73 -12.94 7.55
CA TYR A 347 0.68 -13.74 8.15
C TYR A 347 -0.52 -12.87 8.50
N ALA A 348 -1.73 -13.33 8.21
CA ALA A 348 -2.97 -12.74 8.68
C ALA A 348 -3.94 -13.85 9.09
N SER A 349 -4.51 -13.74 10.28
CA SER A 349 -5.40 -14.75 10.83
C SER A 349 -6.65 -14.96 9.99
N GLY A 350 -7.14 -16.21 9.99
CA GLY A 350 -8.40 -16.65 9.44
C GLY A 350 -9.37 -17.10 10.53
N ASN A 351 -10.57 -17.52 10.12
CA ASN A 351 -11.62 -18.00 10.99
C ASN A 351 -11.77 -19.53 10.90
N SER A 352 -11.26 -20.24 11.89
CA SER A 352 -11.30 -21.70 11.95
C SER A 352 -12.70 -22.32 12.08
N ASN A 353 -13.72 -21.49 12.38
CA ASN A 353 -15.08 -21.95 12.55
C ASN A 353 -16.11 -20.96 12.03
N PRO A 354 -16.08 -20.65 10.73
CA PRO A 354 -16.94 -19.62 10.14
C PRO A 354 -18.45 -19.98 10.19
N ALA A 355 -18.79 -21.24 10.42
CA ALA A 355 -20.18 -21.71 10.47
C ALA A 355 -20.86 -21.51 11.84
N GLN A 356 -20.11 -21.25 12.91
CA GLN A 356 -20.66 -21.05 14.26
C GLN A 356 -20.67 -19.56 14.63
N ASN A 357 -21.64 -19.18 15.46
CA ASN A 357 -21.75 -17.81 16.03
C ASN A 357 -20.63 -17.55 17.08
N GLY A 358 -19.38 -17.77 16.69
CA GLY A 358 -18.18 -17.52 17.47
C GLY A 358 -17.64 -16.10 17.31
N SER A 359 -16.34 -15.93 17.50
CA SER A 359 -15.64 -14.70 17.20
C SER A 359 -15.36 -14.58 15.70
N HIS A 360 -15.41 -13.37 15.17
CA HIS A 360 -14.83 -13.02 13.89
C HIS A 360 -13.31 -12.93 14.04
N SER A 361 -12.57 -13.90 13.50
CA SER A 361 -11.12 -13.99 13.67
C SER A 361 -10.34 -13.84 12.37
N THR A 362 -11.03 -13.61 11.26
CA THR A 362 -10.41 -13.19 9.99
C THR A 362 -9.94 -11.76 10.11
N PHE A 363 -8.65 -11.52 9.89
CA PHE A 363 -8.06 -10.18 9.90
C PHE A 363 -8.63 -9.32 8.77
N ASP A 364 -8.90 -8.04 9.04
CA ASP A 364 -9.34 -7.06 8.04
C ASP A 364 -8.28 -5.97 7.85
N THR A 365 -7.86 -5.75 6.64
CA THR A 365 -6.87 -4.73 6.29
C THR A 365 -7.41 -3.31 6.27
N ILE A 366 -8.69 -3.08 6.53
CA ILE A 366 -9.39 -1.79 6.51
C ILE A 366 -9.29 -1.09 5.15
N TYR A 367 -8.23 -0.31 4.90
CA TYR A 367 -8.01 0.45 3.66
C TYR A 367 -6.58 0.30 3.14
N PRO A 368 -6.11 -0.90 2.79
CA PRO A 368 -4.74 -1.15 2.38
C PRO A 368 -4.44 -0.61 0.99
N THR A 369 -3.15 -0.56 0.64
CA THR A 369 -2.78 -0.59 -0.78
C THR A 369 -3.10 -1.96 -1.36
N ALA A 370 -3.56 -1.96 -2.63
CA ALA A 370 -3.88 -3.21 -3.29
C ALA A 370 -2.66 -3.81 -4.00
N HIS A 371 -1.75 -2.99 -4.50
CA HIS A 371 -0.73 -3.42 -5.45
C HIS A 371 0.57 -3.82 -4.79
N ASP A 372 1.13 -4.92 -5.29
CA ASP A 372 2.48 -5.45 -5.09
C ASP A 372 2.77 -6.02 -3.68
N ARG A 373 1.86 -6.00 -2.73
CA ARG A 373 2.11 -6.64 -1.44
C ARG A 373 2.22 -8.16 -1.59
N PHE A 374 1.27 -8.74 -2.32
CA PHE A 374 1.18 -10.17 -2.60
C PHE A 374 1.33 -10.47 -4.09
N GLY A 375 2.40 -9.90 -4.71
CA GLY A 375 2.67 -10.00 -6.14
C GLY A 375 1.98 -8.92 -6.97
N ILE A 376 2.36 -8.84 -8.25
CA ILE A 376 1.80 -7.84 -9.16
C ILE A 376 0.43 -8.23 -9.72
N THR A 377 0.02 -9.49 -9.53
CA THR A 377 -1.29 -9.97 -9.99
C THR A 377 -2.45 -9.42 -9.17
N ASP A 378 -2.18 -8.88 -7.97
CA ASP A 378 -3.18 -8.30 -7.04
C ASP A 378 -4.34 -9.25 -6.71
N LEU A 379 -4.10 -10.58 -6.74
CA LEU A 379 -5.13 -11.59 -6.50
C LEU A 379 -5.62 -11.60 -5.05
N PHE A 380 -4.71 -11.43 -4.09
CA PHE A 380 -4.97 -11.68 -2.68
C PHE A 380 -4.90 -10.41 -1.83
N GLY A 381 -5.81 -10.32 -0.84
CA GLY A 381 -5.75 -9.38 0.27
C GLY A 381 -4.99 -9.97 1.47
N TRP A 382 -4.60 -9.15 2.42
CA TRP A 382 -3.96 -9.60 3.65
C TRP A 382 -5.00 -10.06 4.66
N GLN A 383 -5.72 -11.13 4.32
CA GLN A 383 -6.82 -11.73 5.08
C GLN A 383 -6.76 -13.24 4.93
N ASN A 384 -6.78 -13.99 6.03
CA ASN A 384 -6.67 -15.44 6.04
C ASN A 384 -5.53 -15.97 5.15
N ILE A 385 -4.37 -15.34 5.21
CA ILE A 385 -3.26 -15.66 4.32
C ILE A 385 -1.93 -15.74 5.08
N GLU A 386 -1.10 -16.67 4.67
CA GLU A 386 0.30 -16.79 5.00
C GLU A 386 1.08 -16.76 3.69
N SER A 387 2.17 -15.97 3.62
CA SER A 387 2.94 -15.87 2.40
C SER A 387 4.42 -15.70 2.68
N VAL A 388 5.23 -16.29 1.80
CA VAL A 388 6.67 -16.08 1.71
C VAL A 388 6.97 -15.45 0.36
N ARG A 389 7.71 -14.37 0.35
CA ARG A 389 8.17 -13.67 -0.85
C ARG A 389 9.68 -13.57 -0.86
N ALA A 390 10.31 -13.81 -2.00
CA ALA A 390 11.72 -13.55 -2.21
C ALA A 390 11.97 -13.05 -3.64
N GLY A 391 12.98 -12.20 -3.80
CA GLY A 391 13.28 -11.65 -5.12
C GLY A 391 14.57 -10.87 -5.15
N ALA A 392 14.83 -10.32 -6.35
CA ALA A 392 15.97 -9.45 -6.58
C ALA A 392 15.56 -8.28 -7.50
N THR A 393 16.19 -7.12 -7.24
CA THR A 393 16.15 -5.96 -8.10
C THR A 393 17.55 -5.63 -8.57
N ILE A 394 17.70 -5.25 -9.83
CA ILE A 394 18.95 -4.74 -10.41
C ILE A 394 18.70 -3.40 -11.11
N GLU A 395 19.75 -2.60 -11.21
CA GLU A 395 19.82 -1.36 -11.96
C GLU A 395 20.82 -1.52 -13.12
N PRO A 396 20.43 -2.17 -14.27
CA PRO A 396 21.35 -2.37 -15.39
C PRO A 396 21.82 -1.05 -16.02
N HIS A 397 21.03 -0.03 -15.85
CA HIS A 397 21.32 1.34 -16.21
C HIS A 397 20.70 2.27 -15.16
N ARG A 398 21.35 3.42 -14.90
CA ARG A 398 20.92 4.41 -13.89
C ARG A 398 19.45 4.88 -13.97
N ARG A 399 18.76 4.61 -15.09
CA ARG A 399 17.36 4.94 -15.36
C ARG A 399 16.48 3.71 -15.52
N LEU A 400 17.04 2.52 -15.44
CA LEU A 400 16.35 1.26 -15.64
C LEU A 400 16.46 0.41 -14.39
N THR A 401 15.32 0.06 -13.82
CA THR A 401 15.22 -0.96 -12.78
C THR A 401 14.53 -2.19 -13.34
N PHE A 402 15.00 -3.35 -12.93
CA PHE A 402 14.35 -4.63 -13.22
C PHE A 402 14.22 -5.42 -11.91
N THR A 403 13.03 -5.95 -11.67
CA THR A 403 12.73 -6.79 -10.50
C THR A 403 12.17 -8.13 -10.96
N ALA A 404 12.68 -9.20 -10.35
CA ALA A 404 12.10 -10.53 -10.44
C ALA A 404 11.86 -11.07 -9.03
N GLN A 405 10.71 -11.75 -8.82
CA GLN A 405 10.33 -12.27 -7.53
C GLN A 405 9.48 -13.53 -7.66
N GLY A 406 9.48 -14.31 -6.58
CA GLY A 406 8.57 -15.43 -6.39
C GLY A 406 7.85 -15.31 -5.06
N LEU A 407 6.61 -15.73 -5.03
CA LEU A 407 5.75 -15.77 -3.85
C LEU A 407 5.12 -17.14 -3.73
N ASP A 408 4.91 -17.59 -2.50
CA ASP A 408 4.16 -18.79 -2.21
C ASP A 408 3.13 -18.49 -1.12
N PHE A 409 1.91 -19.08 -1.23
CA PHE A 409 0.76 -18.68 -0.45
C PHE A 409 0.06 -19.86 0.18
N TRP A 410 -0.33 -19.71 1.44
CA TRP A 410 -1.16 -20.65 2.18
C TRP A 410 -2.32 -19.93 2.84
N ALA A 411 -3.47 -20.57 2.93
CA ALA A 411 -4.53 -20.10 3.83
C ALA A 411 -4.06 -20.23 5.29
N ALA A 412 -4.26 -19.22 6.09
CA ALA A 412 -3.99 -19.30 7.54
C ALA A 412 -4.92 -20.33 8.19
N ASP A 413 -6.16 -20.42 7.71
CA ASP A 413 -7.13 -21.45 8.05
C ASP A 413 -7.81 -22.00 6.79
N ALA A 414 -7.81 -23.33 6.64
CA ALA A 414 -8.35 -24.02 5.46
C ALA A 414 -9.89 -23.99 5.34
N LEU A 415 -10.60 -23.67 6.43
CA LEU A 415 -12.06 -23.59 6.45
C LEU A 415 -12.58 -22.17 6.20
N ASP A 416 -11.71 -21.19 6.19
CA ASP A 416 -12.06 -19.81 5.83
C ASP A 416 -11.89 -19.55 4.34
N SER A 417 -12.44 -18.44 3.87
CA SER A 417 -12.32 -18.01 2.47
C SER A 417 -10.93 -17.45 2.18
N ILE A 418 -10.57 -17.42 0.91
CA ILE A 418 -9.50 -16.55 0.40
C ILE A 418 -10.13 -15.27 -0.12
N TYR A 419 -9.52 -14.14 0.20
CA TYR A 419 -10.04 -12.81 -0.03
C TYR A 419 -9.18 -12.05 -1.04
N ASN A 420 -9.83 -11.20 -1.84
CA ASN A 420 -9.14 -10.27 -2.73
C ASN A 420 -8.68 -9.00 -1.99
N THR A 421 -8.00 -8.13 -2.69
CA THR A 421 -7.49 -6.84 -2.19
C THR A 421 -8.59 -5.84 -1.74
N SER A 422 -9.87 -6.15 -2.00
CA SER A 422 -11.02 -5.37 -1.52
C SER A 422 -11.70 -6.00 -0.31
N GLY A 423 -11.17 -7.10 0.23
CA GLY A 423 -11.77 -7.84 1.35
C GLY A 423 -12.96 -8.72 0.96
N SER A 424 -13.22 -8.92 -0.34
CA SER A 424 -14.29 -9.80 -0.80
C SER A 424 -13.77 -11.23 -0.98
N ALA A 425 -14.54 -12.20 -0.51
CA ALA A 425 -14.23 -13.61 -0.70
C ALA A 425 -14.25 -13.98 -2.20
N ILE A 426 -13.15 -14.53 -2.71
CA ILE A 426 -13.00 -15.00 -4.08
C ILE A 426 -13.16 -16.51 -4.19
N VAL A 427 -12.75 -17.23 -3.14
CA VAL A 427 -12.93 -18.68 -3.03
C VAL A 427 -13.37 -19.00 -1.61
N THR A 428 -14.44 -19.76 -1.48
CA THR A 428 -14.99 -20.20 -0.20
C THR A 428 -14.94 -21.69 -0.11
N ASN A 429 -14.20 -22.22 0.85
CA ASN A 429 -14.17 -23.65 1.15
C ASN A 429 -15.23 -24.01 2.20
N LYS A 430 -15.91 -25.12 1.97
CA LYS A 430 -16.83 -25.73 2.95
C LYS A 430 -16.24 -26.98 3.60
N VAL A 431 -15.14 -27.46 3.06
CA VAL A 431 -14.45 -28.67 3.47
C VAL A 431 -12.96 -28.40 3.38
N ASP A 432 -12.19 -28.93 4.29
CA ASP A 432 -10.73 -28.81 4.26
C ASP A 432 -10.15 -29.55 3.03
N HIS A 433 -9.58 -28.79 2.11
CA HIS A 433 -8.89 -29.27 0.89
C HIS A 433 -7.37 -29.07 0.98
N GLY A 434 -6.84 -28.79 2.16
CA GLY A 434 -5.47 -28.37 2.37
C GLY A 434 -5.34 -26.85 2.44
N ARG A 435 -4.14 -26.37 2.73
CA ARG A 435 -3.87 -24.93 2.96
C ARG A 435 -3.13 -24.27 1.83
N HIS A 436 -2.43 -24.98 0.99
CA HIS A 436 -1.61 -24.42 -0.09
C HIS A 436 -2.49 -23.79 -1.18
N VAL A 437 -2.46 -22.46 -1.26
CA VAL A 437 -3.26 -21.67 -2.22
C VAL A 437 -2.60 -21.66 -3.58
N GLY A 438 -1.27 -21.56 -3.64
CA GLY A 438 -0.48 -21.58 -4.87
C GLY A 438 0.73 -20.67 -4.81
N ALA A 439 1.40 -20.54 -5.95
CA ALA A 439 2.62 -19.76 -6.08
C ALA A 439 2.55 -18.79 -7.27
N GLU A 440 3.21 -17.63 -7.12
CA GLU A 440 3.30 -16.57 -8.12
C GLU A 440 4.75 -16.30 -8.49
N VAL A 441 5.01 -16.01 -9.75
CA VAL A 441 6.30 -15.53 -10.24
C VAL A 441 6.08 -14.26 -11.05
N ASP A 442 6.83 -13.20 -10.72
CA ASP A 442 6.72 -11.89 -11.34
C ASP A 442 8.02 -11.43 -11.95
N GLY A 443 7.89 -10.70 -13.06
CA GLY A 443 8.97 -9.92 -13.64
C GLY A 443 8.46 -8.56 -14.09
N TYR A 444 9.11 -7.47 -13.66
CA TYR A 444 8.69 -6.13 -14.05
C TYR A 444 9.86 -5.14 -14.08
N SER A 445 9.69 -4.08 -14.84
CA SER A 445 10.70 -3.05 -15.01
C SER A 445 10.11 -1.66 -15.12
N TRP A 446 10.94 -0.67 -14.75
CA TRP A 446 10.65 0.75 -14.93
C TRP A 446 11.84 1.45 -15.56
N TYR A 447 11.55 2.32 -16.52
CA TYR A 447 12.52 3.14 -17.22
C TYR A 447 12.16 4.62 -17.13
N GLU A 448 13.05 5.44 -16.57
CA GLU A 448 12.91 6.90 -16.50
C GLU A 448 13.38 7.50 -17.84
N LEU A 449 12.44 7.92 -18.68
CA LEU A 449 12.75 8.61 -19.92
C LEU A 449 13.42 9.97 -19.66
N ASN A 450 12.81 10.76 -18.78
CA ASN A 450 13.31 12.02 -18.26
C ASN A 450 12.67 12.33 -16.89
N GLN A 451 12.83 13.56 -16.39
CA GLN A 451 12.26 13.99 -15.09
C GLN A 451 10.71 13.97 -15.05
N HIS A 452 10.04 14.00 -16.21
CA HIS A 452 8.58 14.05 -16.33
C HIS A 452 7.96 12.72 -16.76
N PHE A 453 8.67 11.91 -17.53
CA PHE A 453 8.14 10.69 -18.12
C PHE A 453 8.81 9.44 -17.61
N ASN A 454 8.03 8.44 -17.23
CA ASN A 454 8.51 7.08 -17.00
C ASN A 454 7.64 6.03 -17.71
N LEU A 455 8.27 4.94 -18.11
CA LEU A 455 7.66 3.76 -18.72
C LEU A 455 7.79 2.59 -17.77
N GLY A 456 6.76 1.79 -17.64
CA GLY A 456 6.79 0.57 -16.85
C GLY A 456 6.09 -0.57 -17.56
N GLY A 457 6.48 -1.80 -17.20
CA GLY A 457 5.81 -3.00 -17.69
C GLY A 457 6.15 -4.20 -16.84
N GLY A 458 5.22 -5.14 -16.78
CA GLY A 458 5.40 -6.35 -15.99
C GLY A 458 4.47 -7.47 -16.41
N ILE A 459 4.84 -8.67 -16.00
CA ILE A 459 4.06 -9.89 -16.14
C ILE A 459 4.16 -10.69 -14.85
N GLY A 460 3.02 -11.19 -14.37
CA GLY A 460 2.90 -12.10 -13.25
C GLY A 460 2.15 -13.35 -13.65
N TYR A 461 2.63 -14.50 -13.22
CA TYR A 461 1.97 -15.79 -13.41
C TYR A 461 1.74 -16.47 -12.07
N PHE A 462 0.51 -16.82 -11.79
CA PHE A 462 0.09 -17.58 -10.62
C PHE A 462 -0.34 -18.99 -11.00
N GLY A 463 0.17 -20.00 -10.29
CA GLY A 463 -0.22 -21.38 -10.36
C GLY A 463 -0.91 -21.83 -9.07
N GLY A 464 -2.15 -22.32 -9.17
CA GLY A 464 -2.96 -22.71 -8.01
C GLY A 464 -2.53 -24.01 -7.36
N GLY A 465 -2.57 -24.03 -6.04
CA GLY A 465 -2.34 -25.19 -5.19
C GLY A 465 -3.60 -26.00 -4.87
N GLU A 466 -3.49 -26.90 -3.92
CA GLU A 466 -4.57 -27.83 -3.54
C GLU A 466 -5.84 -27.13 -3.03
N PHE A 467 -5.69 -25.98 -2.36
CA PHE A 467 -6.82 -25.17 -1.88
C PHE A 467 -7.76 -24.76 -3.02
N LEU A 468 -7.21 -24.46 -4.21
CA LEU A 468 -7.96 -23.98 -5.37
C LEU A 468 -8.40 -25.10 -6.30
N THR A 469 -7.62 -26.17 -6.45
CA THR A 469 -7.81 -27.18 -7.51
C THR A 469 -9.14 -27.93 -7.44
N ASN A 470 -9.74 -28.01 -6.25
CA ASN A 470 -11.01 -28.72 -6.04
C ASN A 470 -12.26 -27.83 -6.10
N VAL A 471 -12.08 -26.49 -6.19
CA VAL A 471 -13.19 -25.52 -6.05
C VAL A 471 -13.26 -24.50 -7.18
N THR A 472 -12.29 -24.48 -8.09
CA THR A 472 -12.24 -23.53 -9.21
C THR A 472 -12.17 -24.26 -10.56
N THR A 473 -12.50 -23.56 -11.66
CA THR A 473 -12.47 -24.12 -13.01
C THR A 473 -11.17 -23.85 -13.75
N SER A 474 -10.36 -22.91 -13.26
CA SER A 474 -8.99 -22.67 -13.68
C SER A 474 -8.06 -22.69 -12.48
N HIS A 475 -6.83 -23.17 -12.67
CA HIS A 475 -5.81 -23.26 -11.64
C HIS A 475 -4.64 -22.34 -11.92
N SER A 476 -4.77 -21.45 -12.90
CA SER A 476 -3.74 -20.47 -13.24
C SER A 476 -4.37 -19.10 -13.50
N TYR A 477 -3.58 -18.08 -13.30
CA TYR A 477 -3.92 -16.69 -13.63
C TYR A 477 -2.67 -16.00 -14.15
N THR A 478 -2.82 -15.26 -15.24
CA THR A 478 -1.74 -14.44 -15.80
C THR A 478 -2.21 -12.99 -15.78
N TYR A 479 -1.34 -12.09 -15.37
CA TYR A 479 -1.55 -10.65 -15.44
C TYR A 479 -0.37 -10.00 -16.12
N TYR A 480 -0.62 -9.00 -16.96
CA TYR A 480 0.42 -8.19 -17.55
C TYR A 480 -0.02 -6.74 -17.69
N TYR A 481 0.94 -5.84 -17.64
CA TYR A 481 0.67 -4.43 -17.85
C TYR A 481 1.80 -3.72 -18.59
N PHE A 482 1.42 -2.61 -19.21
CA PHE A 482 2.33 -1.58 -19.73
C PHE A 482 1.81 -0.22 -19.27
N ALA A 483 2.69 0.66 -18.75
CA ALA A 483 2.31 1.96 -18.22
C ALA A 483 3.23 3.07 -18.75
N LEU A 484 2.62 4.20 -19.11
CA LEU A 484 3.28 5.47 -19.36
C LEU A 484 2.74 6.49 -18.36
N ASN A 485 3.64 7.06 -17.55
CA ASN A 485 3.29 8.11 -16.60
C ASN A 485 3.98 9.41 -17.02
N PHE A 486 3.23 10.49 -16.95
CA PHE A 486 3.70 11.86 -17.04
C PHE A 486 3.42 12.59 -15.73
N LYS A 487 4.42 13.35 -15.24
CA LYS A 487 4.27 14.19 -14.06
C LYS A 487 5.01 15.50 -14.25
N ASP A 488 4.30 16.58 -14.02
CA ASP A 488 4.86 17.93 -14.03
C ASP A 488 4.45 18.64 -12.73
N HIS A 489 5.42 18.81 -11.87
CA HIS A 489 5.20 19.32 -10.51
C HIS A 489 5.30 20.86 -10.40
N GLY A 490 5.39 21.58 -11.52
CA GLY A 490 5.56 23.03 -11.51
C GLY A 490 6.93 23.47 -10.99
N LYS A 491 6.99 24.67 -10.44
CA LYS A 491 8.21 25.17 -9.76
C LYS A 491 8.49 24.37 -8.48
N LYS A 492 9.72 24.02 -8.27
CA LYS A 492 10.22 23.53 -6.98
C LYS A 492 10.76 24.65 -6.13
#